data_63df7088f983f7aa3a3325f9e746fa9d
#
_entry.id   63df7088f983f7aa3a3325f9e746fa9d
#
_cell.length_a   1.000
_cell.length_b   1.000
_cell.length_c   1.000
_cell.angle_alpha   90.00
_cell.angle_beta   90.00
_cell.angle_gamma   90.00
#
_symmetry.space_group_name_H-M   'P 1'
#
loop_
_entity.id
_entity.type
_entity.pdbx_description
1 polymer ?
#
loop_
_entity_poly.entity_id
_entity_poly.type
_entity_poly.pdbx_seq_one_letter_code
_entity_poly.pdbx_strand_id
1 'polypeptide(L)'
;MTGYGKAEATIETGKITVEFRSLNGKTADISIKTPLLPKDKEIAVRQKIANELQRGDIDMFMTFEPNAADSAKQINIELALEYYSQIQELGDQIGAVNLWTQNPNDLIATILRMPEVMDAKKQDIITDENWPVVEACIDEALAHINAFRSQEGEVLYSDVTSKVRNIMELSSQVEAYEKERVEAIREKILSRFEELKAEPDQSRLEQEMIFYIEKLDINEEKVRLRLHCRYFLDTIDNEPYPGKKLGFIAQEMGREINTTGSKANHTELQKIVVKMKDELEKIKEQSLNIL
;
A
#
# COMPACT_ATOMS: atom_id res chain seq x y z
N MET A 1 1.37 2.36 -1.28
CA MET A 1 2.50 2.09 -0.36
C MET A 1 2.01 1.32 0.85
N THR A 2 2.81 0.39 1.32
CA THR A 2 2.66 -0.22 2.63
C THR A 2 3.22 0.73 3.69
N GLY A 3 2.93 0.51 4.95
CA GLY A 3 3.47 1.34 6.01
C GLY A 3 3.24 0.77 7.39
N TYR A 4 4.17 1.04 8.29
CA TYR A 4 4.11 0.67 9.69
C TYR A 4 4.58 1.84 10.55
N GLY A 5 3.83 2.14 11.60
CA GLY A 5 4.20 3.14 12.59
C GLY A 5 3.74 2.71 13.97
N LYS A 6 4.59 2.89 14.96
CA LYS A 6 4.32 2.55 16.35
C LYS A 6 4.83 3.66 17.26
N ALA A 7 4.05 3.99 18.27
CA ALA A 7 4.48 4.86 19.36
C ALA A 7 3.94 4.34 20.71
N GLU A 8 4.57 4.77 21.78
CA GLU A 8 4.26 4.34 23.13
C GLU A 8 4.24 5.55 24.07
N ALA A 9 3.21 5.64 24.88
CA ALA A 9 3.10 6.69 25.89
C ALA A 9 2.78 6.10 27.25
N THR A 10 3.35 6.68 28.29
CA THR A 10 3.07 6.30 29.68
C THR A 10 2.05 7.28 30.26
N ILE A 11 0.97 6.76 30.80
CA ILE A 11 -0.03 7.46 31.60
C ILE A 11 0.06 6.98 33.07
N GLU A 12 -0.63 7.64 33.99
CA GLU A 12 -0.56 7.29 35.42
C GLU A 12 -0.90 5.82 35.70
N THR A 13 -1.89 5.27 34.99
CA THR A 13 -2.39 3.90 35.18
C THR A 13 -1.62 2.81 34.43
N GLY A 14 -0.77 3.18 33.46
CA GLY A 14 -0.03 2.21 32.66
C GLY A 14 0.56 2.78 31.40
N LYS A 15 0.83 1.89 30.44
CA LYS A 15 1.44 2.19 29.15
C LYS A 15 0.43 1.98 28.03
N ILE A 16 0.26 2.99 27.19
CA ILE A 16 -0.52 2.91 25.96
C ILE A 16 0.44 2.72 24.79
N THR A 17 0.13 1.78 23.92
CA THR A 17 0.82 1.56 22.65
C THR A 17 -0.15 1.80 21.51
N VAL A 18 0.21 2.68 20.57
CA VAL A 18 -0.52 2.94 19.33
C VAL A 18 0.26 2.39 18.16
N GLU A 19 -0.40 1.62 17.30
CA GLU A 19 0.20 0.98 16.14
C GLU A 19 -0.67 1.21 14.91
N PHE A 20 -0.06 1.71 13.85
CA PHE A 20 -0.65 1.85 12.53
C PHE A 20 -0.05 0.84 11.56
N ARG A 21 -0.92 0.18 10.82
CA ARG A 21 -0.56 -0.65 9.67
C ARG A 21 -1.31 -0.16 8.45
N SER A 22 -0.62 -0.02 7.35
CA SER A 22 -1.24 0.40 6.11
C SER A 22 -0.84 -0.53 4.97
N LEU A 23 -1.85 -0.94 4.20
CA LEU A 23 -1.69 -1.66 2.95
C LEU A 23 -2.06 -0.76 1.77
N ASN A 24 -1.68 -1.18 0.56
CA ASN A 24 -1.97 -0.42 -0.65
C ASN A 24 -3.48 -0.43 -0.92
N GLY A 25 -4.08 0.74 -1.03
CA GLY A 25 -5.51 0.95 -1.33
C GLY A 25 -5.71 2.12 -2.30
N LYS A 26 -6.85 2.18 -2.97
CA LYS A 26 -7.22 3.27 -3.89
C LYS A 26 -7.76 4.50 -3.16
N THR A 27 -8.40 4.27 -2.03
CA THR A 27 -9.00 5.28 -1.13
C THR A 27 -8.47 5.04 0.28
N ALA A 28 -8.65 6.01 1.18
CA ALA A 28 -8.39 5.79 2.59
C ALA A 28 -9.54 4.99 3.19
N ASP A 29 -9.31 3.73 3.50
CA ASP A 29 -10.21 2.89 4.30
C ASP A 29 -9.59 2.72 5.68
N ILE A 30 -10.26 3.29 6.71
CA ILE A 30 -9.71 3.40 8.05
C ILE A 30 -10.49 2.51 9.00
N SER A 31 -9.81 1.56 9.60
CA SER A 31 -10.33 0.62 10.59
C SER A 31 -9.68 0.86 11.95
N ILE A 32 -10.45 1.36 12.90
CA ILE A 32 -9.97 1.58 14.27
C ILE A 32 -10.34 0.33 15.09
N LYS A 33 -9.34 -0.48 15.41
CA LYS A 33 -9.49 -1.77 16.09
C LYS A 33 -9.07 -1.66 17.56
N THR A 34 -9.84 -0.91 18.33
CA THR A 34 -9.59 -0.76 19.77
C THR A 34 -10.89 -0.46 20.51
N PRO A 35 -11.12 -1.08 21.66
CA PRO A 35 -12.21 -0.71 22.55
C PRO A 35 -11.86 0.45 23.50
N LEU A 36 -10.61 0.93 23.47
CA LEU A 36 -10.09 1.90 24.43
C LEU A 36 -10.41 3.34 24.04
N LEU A 37 -10.59 3.60 22.73
CA LEU A 37 -10.80 4.96 22.22
C LEU A 37 -12.25 5.40 22.49
N PRO A 38 -12.47 6.53 23.21
CA PRO A 38 -13.80 7.08 23.41
C PRO A 38 -14.47 7.44 22.07
N LYS A 39 -15.78 7.18 21.95
CA LYS A 39 -16.54 7.39 20.71
C LYS A 39 -16.57 8.85 20.25
N ASP A 40 -16.56 9.78 21.17
CA ASP A 40 -16.50 11.21 20.89
C ASP A 40 -15.18 11.64 20.25
N LYS A 41 -14.06 10.98 20.60
CA LYS A 41 -12.73 11.23 20.04
C LYS A 41 -12.49 10.47 18.72
N GLU A 42 -13.19 9.36 18.48
CA GLU A 42 -12.97 8.48 17.32
C GLU A 42 -13.12 9.22 15.99
N ILE A 43 -14.12 10.10 15.86
CA ILE A 43 -14.36 10.84 14.60
C ILE A 43 -13.19 11.79 14.28
N ALA A 44 -12.69 12.50 15.30
CA ALA A 44 -11.57 13.41 15.15
C ALA A 44 -10.28 12.66 14.77
N VAL A 45 -10.01 11.52 15.43
CA VAL A 45 -8.87 10.64 15.11
C VAL A 45 -8.97 10.10 13.69
N ARG A 46 -10.15 9.65 13.27
CA ARG A 46 -10.39 9.16 11.92
C ARG A 46 -10.13 10.23 10.85
N GLN A 47 -10.57 11.47 11.10
CA GLN A 47 -10.30 12.60 10.20
C GLN A 47 -8.79 12.93 10.15
N LYS A 48 -8.10 12.91 11.29
CA LYS A 48 -6.65 13.12 11.38
C LYS A 48 -5.90 12.08 10.55
N ILE A 49 -6.22 10.80 10.72
CA ILE A 49 -5.63 9.69 9.95
C ILE A 49 -5.87 9.87 8.45
N ALA A 50 -7.11 10.22 8.04
CA ALA A 50 -7.45 10.44 6.64
C ALA A 50 -6.65 11.58 6.01
N ASN A 51 -6.45 12.67 6.75
CA ASN A 51 -5.70 13.83 6.28
C ASN A 51 -4.19 13.54 6.15
N GLU A 52 -3.62 12.78 7.09
CA GLU A 52 -2.19 12.47 7.10
C GLU A 52 -1.80 11.37 6.11
N LEU A 53 -2.61 10.32 6.00
CA LEU A 53 -2.26 9.14 5.23
C LEU A 53 -2.92 9.06 3.85
N GLN A 54 -3.94 9.89 3.57
CA GLN A 54 -4.61 10.16 2.29
C GLN A 54 -5.20 8.95 1.57
N ARG A 55 -4.51 7.79 1.52
CA ARG A 55 -5.01 6.55 0.91
C ARG A 55 -4.35 5.32 1.52
N GLY A 56 -5.00 4.16 1.32
CA GLY A 56 -4.57 2.85 1.80
C GLY A 56 -5.62 2.21 2.69
N ASP A 57 -5.53 0.90 2.88
CA ASP A 57 -6.28 0.19 3.91
C ASP A 57 -5.48 0.35 5.22
N ILE A 58 -6.00 1.14 6.14
CA ILE A 58 -5.30 1.62 7.33
C ILE A 58 -5.96 1.00 8.57
N ASP A 59 -5.22 0.17 9.27
CA ASP A 59 -5.61 -0.37 10.56
C ASP A 59 -4.90 0.39 11.68
N MET A 60 -5.68 0.89 12.65
CA MET A 60 -5.17 1.45 13.90
C MET A 60 -5.47 0.48 15.04
N PHE A 61 -4.43 0.09 15.75
CA PHE A 61 -4.52 -0.68 16.99
C PHE A 61 -4.08 0.19 18.15
N MET A 62 -4.79 0.05 19.28
CA MET A 62 -4.37 0.65 20.53
C MET A 62 -4.48 -0.41 21.62
N THR A 63 -3.41 -0.61 22.35
CA THR A 63 -3.33 -1.56 23.46
C THR A 63 -2.90 -0.83 24.73
N PHE A 64 -3.32 -1.36 25.86
CA PHE A 64 -2.99 -0.83 27.17
C PHE A 64 -2.38 -1.93 28.03
N GLU A 65 -1.26 -1.60 28.67
CA GLU A 65 -0.59 -2.44 29.66
C GLU A 65 -0.64 -1.73 31.01
N PRO A 66 -1.41 -2.24 32.01
CA PRO A 66 -1.50 -1.62 33.32
C PRO A 66 -0.18 -1.72 34.08
N ASN A 67 0.08 -0.75 34.97
CA ASN A 67 1.18 -0.83 35.90
C ASN A 67 1.00 -2.04 36.83
N ALA A 68 2.10 -2.58 37.36
CA ALA A 68 2.07 -3.78 38.21
C ALA A 68 1.22 -3.58 39.49
N ALA A 69 1.14 -2.35 40.00
CA ALA A 69 0.30 -2.02 41.16
C ALA A 69 -1.21 -2.03 40.83
N ASP A 70 -1.57 -1.69 39.57
CA ASP A 70 -2.98 -1.60 39.13
C ASP A 70 -3.45 -2.90 38.40
N SER A 71 -2.59 -3.90 38.30
CA SER A 71 -2.93 -5.19 37.71
C SER A 71 -3.82 -6.08 38.59
N ALA A 72 -3.91 -5.77 39.89
CA ALA A 72 -4.79 -6.49 40.81
C ALA A 72 -6.26 -6.14 40.52
N LYS A 73 -7.04 -7.13 40.15
CA LYS A 73 -8.49 -6.97 39.96
C LYS A 73 -9.12 -6.52 41.32
N GLN A 74 -9.88 -5.42 41.31
CA GLN A 74 -10.61 -4.97 42.45
C GLN A 74 -11.87 -5.82 42.65
N ILE A 75 -12.17 -6.14 43.88
CA ILE A 75 -13.39 -6.83 44.27
C ILE A 75 -14.53 -5.83 44.32
N ASN A 76 -15.63 -6.10 43.58
CA ASN A 76 -16.86 -5.34 43.74
C ASN A 76 -17.56 -5.78 45.02
N ILE A 77 -17.24 -5.07 46.11
CA ILE A 77 -17.71 -5.41 47.45
C ILE A 77 -19.24 -5.35 47.54
N GLU A 78 -19.88 -4.36 46.89
CA GLU A 78 -21.33 -4.19 46.91
C GLU A 78 -22.02 -5.41 46.27
N LEU A 79 -21.57 -5.82 45.09
CA LEU A 79 -22.10 -7.00 44.41
C LEU A 79 -21.79 -8.31 45.16
N ALA A 80 -20.60 -8.41 45.75
CA ALA A 80 -20.25 -9.55 46.60
C ALA A 80 -21.15 -9.70 47.80
N LEU A 81 -21.53 -8.61 48.46
CA LEU A 81 -22.45 -8.59 49.58
C LEU A 81 -23.88 -8.93 49.14
N GLU A 82 -24.31 -8.50 47.96
CA GLU A 82 -25.60 -8.84 47.38
C GLU A 82 -25.68 -10.34 47.11
N TYR A 83 -24.69 -10.95 46.45
CA TYR A 83 -24.61 -12.39 46.25
C TYR A 83 -24.57 -13.14 47.59
N TYR A 84 -23.88 -12.65 48.59
CA TYR A 84 -23.84 -13.22 49.92
C TYR A 84 -25.25 -13.28 50.51
N SER A 85 -26.01 -12.18 50.47
CA SER A 85 -27.41 -12.11 50.97
C SER A 85 -28.32 -13.09 50.25
N GLN A 86 -28.25 -13.15 48.94
CA GLN A 86 -29.06 -14.10 48.11
C GLN A 86 -28.73 -15.55 48.44
N ILE A 87 -27.45 -15.90 48.64
CA ILE A 87 -27.04 -17.26 48.99
C ILE A 87 -27.55 -17.61 50.41
N GLN A 88 -27.56 -16.69 51.36
CA GLN A 88 -28.14 -16.92 52.69
C GLN A 88 -29.64 -17.18 52.61
N GLU A 89 -30.37 -16.34 51.89
CA GLU A 89 -31.80 -16.52 51.68
C GLU A 89 -32.13 -17.87 51.02
N LEU A 90 -31.38 -18.27 50.02
CA LEU A 90 -31.47 -19.57 49.38
C LEU A 90 -31.21 -20.71 50.38
N GLY A 91 -30.15 -20.57 51.22
CA GLY A 91 -29.84 -21.55 52.26
C GLY A 91 -30.95 -21.76 53.27
N ASP A 92 -31.59 -20.67 53.68
CA ASP A 92 -32.72 -20.71 54.59
C ASP A 92 -33.95 -21.44 53.94
N GLN A 93 -34.23 -21.16 52.67
CA GLN A 93 -35.36 -21.78 51.96
C GLN A 93 -35.18 -23.28 51.75
N ILE A 94 -33.95 -23.77 51.54
CA ILE A 94 -33.65 -25.19 51.34
C ILE A 94 -33.32 -25.94 52.64
N GLY A 95 -33.35 -25.24 53.78
CA GLY A 95 -33.04 -25.81 55.10
C GLY A 95 -31.57 -26.15 55.31
N ALA A 96 -30.66 -25.48 54.56
CA ALA A 96 -29.23 -25.70 54.60
C ALA A 96 -28.46 -24.70 55.52
N VAL A 97 -29.13 -24.15 56.52
CA VAL A 97 -28.69 -23.03 57.36
C VAL A 97 -27.31 -23.22 58.02
N ASN A 98 -26.86 -24.46 58.21
CA ASN A 98 -25.59 -24.74 58.90
C ASN A 98 -24.44 -25.12 57.98
N LEU A 99 -24.62 -25.24 56.65
CA LEU A 99 -23.55 -25.65 55.75
C LEU A 99 -22.50 -24.58 55.54
N TRP A 100 -22.90 -23.33 55.61
CA TRP A 100 -22.05 -22.17 55.32
C TRP A 100 -21.24 -21.67 56.53
N THR A 101 -21.65 -21.96 57.74
CA THR A 101 -20.96 -21.58 58.97
C THR A 101 -19.74 -22.44 59.26
N GLN A 102 -19.63 -23.62 58.64
CA GLN A 102 -18.52 -24.55 58.89
C GLN A 102 -17.23 -24.18 58.12
N ASN A 103 -17.36 -23.49 56.98
CA ASN A 103 -16.17 -23.09 56.19
C ASN A 103 -16.39 -21.75 55.46
N PRO A 104 -16.17 -20.61 56.16
CA PRO A 104 -16.33 -19.26 55.58
C PRO A 104 -15.44 -19.02 54.33
N ASN A 105 -14.30 -19.68 54.26
CA ASN A 105 -13.37 -19.53 53.12
C ASN A 105 -13.95 -20.08 51.80
N ASP A 106 -14.72 -21.19 51.87
CA ASP A 106 -15.33 -21.75 50.66
C ASP A 106 -16.45 -20.86 50.11
N LEU A 107 -17.17 -20.19 51.02
CA LEU A 107 -18.20 -19.22 50.64
C LEU A 107 -17.60 -18.01 49.95
N ILE A 108 -16.54 -17.42 50.53
CA ILE A 108 -15.81 -16.31 49.96
C ILE A 108 -15.22 -16.70 48.57
N ALA A 109 -14.60 -17.87 48.47
CA ALA A 109 -14.07 -18.37 47.25
C ALA A 109 -15.16 -18.58 46.16
N THR A 110 -16.36 -18.96 46.58
CA THR A 110 -17.52 -19.12 45.68
C THR A 110 -18.01 -17.77 45.19
N ILE A 111 -18.19 -16.79 46.08
CA ILE A 111 -18.63 -15.44 45.72
C ILE A 111 -17.63 -14.76 44.80
N LEU A 112 -16.30 -14.91 45.05
CA LEU A 112 -15.27 -14.35 44.21
C LEU A 112 -15.23 -14.95 42.77
N ARG A 113 -15.84 -16.11 42.56
CA ARG A 113 -16.03 -16.75 41.24
C ARG A 113 -17.31 -16.35 40.53
N MET A 114 -18.23 -15.66 41.24
CA MET A 114 -19.47 -15.17 40.62
C MET A 114 -19.19 -14.13 39.56
N PRO A 115 -20.03 -14.06 38.53
CA PRO A 115 -19.86 -13.05 37.46
C PRO A 115 -19.75 -11.63 38.02
N GLU A 116 -18.87 -10.82 37.46
CA GLU A 116 -18.69 -9.39 37.76
C GLU A 116 -18.20 -9.06 39.16
N VAL A 117 -18.02 -10.02 40.09
CA VAL A 117 -17.47 -9.77 41.43
C VAL A 117 -15.99 -9.45 41.37
N MET A 118 -15.22 -10.09 40.49
CA MET A 118 -13.80 -9.86 40.26
C MET A 118 -13.53 -8.94 39.06
N ASP A 119 -14.57 -8.45 38.41
CA ASP A 119 -14.41 -7.47 37.36
C ASP A 119 -14.51 -6.07 37.94
N ALA A 120 -13.36 -5.41 37.99
CA ALA A 120 -13.35 -3.98 38.24
C ALA A 120 -14.30 -3.29 37.27
N LYS A 121 -15.07 -2.29 37.75
CA LYS A 121 -15.69 -1.32 36.83
C LYS A 121 -14.66 -0.98 35.79
N LYS A 122 -14.97 -1.15 34.50
CA LYS A 122 -14.11 -0.63 33.42
C LYS A 122 -13.98 0.86 33.68
N GLN A 123 -12.91 1.25 34.39
CA GLN A 123 -12.53 2.64 34.43
C GLN A 123 -12.14 3.02 33.03
N ASP A 124 -12.67 4.12 32.54
CA ASP A 124 -12.25 4.65 31.26
C ASP A 124 -10.75 4.94 31.36
N ILE A 125 -9.95 4.13 30.67
CA ILE A 125 -8.48 4.23 30.66
C ILE A 125 -8.06 5.56 30.05
N ILE A 126 -8.81 6.03 29.06
CA ILE A 126 -8.60 7.32 28.39
C ILE A 126 -9.64 8.29 28.95
N THR A 127 -9.15 9.31 29.64
CA THR A 127 -9.93 10.41 30.22
C THR A 127 -9.57 11.73 29.53
N ASP A 128 -10.37 12.78 29.70
CA ASP A 128 -10.04 14.11 29.17
C ASP A 128 -8.71 14.66 29.73
N GLU A 129 -8.30 14.24 30.92
CA GLU A 129 -7.04 14.65 31.54
C GLU A 129 -5.82 14.06 30.86
N ASN A 130 -5.86 12.75 30.49
CA ASN A 130 -4.75 12.06 29.84
C ASN A 130 -4.84 12.07 28.31
N TRP A 131 -5.96 12.56 27.76
CA TRP A 131 -6.17 12.64 26.31
C TRP A 131 -5.04 13.34 25.55
N PRO A 132 -4.47 14.47 26.00
CA PRO A 132 -3.37 15.13 25.28
C PRO A 132 -2.14 14.21 25.11
N VAL A 133 -1.86 13.35 26.08
CA VAL A 133 -0.74 12.39 26.01
C VAL A 133 -1.03 11.29 25.00
N VAL A 134 -2.28 10.80 24.97
CA VAL A 134 -2.73 9.79 24.01
C VAL A 134 -2.74 10.36 22.60
N GLU A 135 -3.21 11.59 22.42
CA GLU A 135 -3.22 12.27 21.13
C GLU A 135 -1.79 12.48 20.59
N ALA A 136 -0.87 12.92 21.43
CA ALA A 136 0.54 13.05 21.06
C ALA A 136 1.16 11.70 20.64
N CYS A 137 0.78 10.61 21.31
CA CYS A 137 1.21 9.27 20.93
C CYS A 137 0.64 8.83 19.56
N ILE A 138 -0.61 9.20 19.25
CA ILE A 138 -1.21 8.98 17.94
C ILE A 138 -0.43 9.77 16.87
N ASP A 139 -0.10 11.03 17.13
CA ASP A 139 0.64 11.90 16.21
C ASP A 139 2.05 11.36 15.95
N GLU A 140 2.73 10.89 16.98
CA GLU A 140 4.05 10.25 16.84
C GLU A 140 3.99 8.97 16.00
N ALA A 141 2.99 8.12 16.23
CA ALA A 141 2.81 6.91 15.44
C ALA A 141 2.48 7.23 13.96
N LEU A 142 1.70 8.29 13.70
CA LEU A 142 1.45 8.80 12.34
C LEU A 142 2.72 9.37 11.70
N ALA A 143 3.57 10.06 12.45
CA ALA A 143 4.86 10.53 11.95
C ALA A 143 5.78 9.36 11.57
N HIS A 144 5.81 8.29 12.38
CA HIS A 144 6.61 7.09 12.09
C HIS A 144 6.14 6.36 10.82
N ILE A 145 4.83 6.19 10.61
CA ILE A 145 4.34 5.55 9.37
C ILE A 145 4.61 6.42 8.15
N ASN A 146 4.54 7.76 8.27
CA ASN A 146 4.89 8.67 7.18
C ASN A 146 6.39 8.64 6.88
N ALA A 147 7.26 8.58 7.89
CA ALA A 147 8.70 8.41 7.70
C ALA A 147 9.02 7.10 6.98
N PHE A 148 8.38 6.01 7.37
CA PHE A 148 8.51 4.71 6.69
C PHE A 148 8.09 4.78 5.22
N ARG A 149 6.93 5.40 4.94
CA ARG A 149 6.44 5.59 3.56
C ARG A 149 7.37 6.47 2.72
N SER A 150 7.99 7.49 3.32
CA SER A 150 8.95 8.36 2.63
C SER A 150 10.20 7.59 2.21
N GLN A 151 10.75 6.75 3.10
CA GLN A 151 11.90 5.89 2.78
C GLN A 151 11.58 4.90 1.66
N GLU A 152 10.43 4.21 1.73
CA GLU A 152 9.96 3.32 0.66
C GLU A 152 9.79 4.09 -0.65
N GLY A 153 9.24 5.32 -0.57
CA GLY A 153 9.03 6.22 -1.70
C GLY A 153 10.33 6.63 -2.41
N GLU A 154 11.40 6.92 -1.68
CA GLU A 154 12.71 7.25 -2.26
C GLU A 154 13.30 6.09 -3.06
N VAL A 155 13.18 4.87 -2.53
CA VAL A 155 13.62 3.65 -3.23
C VAL A 155 12.81 3.43 -4.51
N LEU A 156 11.48 3.56 -4.43
CA LEU A 156 10.59 3.42 -5.57
C LEU A 156 10.85 4.49 -6.64
N TYR A 157 11.07 5.75 -6.23
CA TYR A 157 11.42 6.85 -7.12
C TYR A 157 12.70 6.55 -7.91
N SER A 158 13.76 6.15 -7.22
CA SER A 158 15.04 5.80 -7.83
C SER A 158 14.89 4.64 -8.83
N ASP A 159 14.18 3.60 -8.45
CA ASP A 159 13.95 2.42 -9.27
C ASP A 159 13.15 2.76 -10.54
N VAL A 160 12.01 3.44 -10.40
CA VAL A 160 11.14 3.79 -11.52
C VAL A 160 11.79 4.77 -12.48
N THR A 161 12.45 5.83 -11.97
CA THR A 161 13.14 6.81 -12.82
C THR A 161 14.31 6.20 -13.57
N SER A 162 15.05 5.25 -12.96
CA SER A 162 16.09 4.47 -13.62
C SER A 162 15.54 3.67 -14.81
N LYS A 163 14.42 2.99 -14.62
CA LYS A 163 13.77 2.19 -15.68
C LYS A 163 13.27 3.06 -16.85
N VAL A 164 12.71 4.23 -16.55
CA VAL A 164 12.31 5.18 -17.60
C VAL A 164 13.52 5.64 -18.41
N ARG A 165 14.65 5.94 -17.76
CA ARG A 165 15.90 6.29 -18.45
C ARG A 165 16.44 5.13 -19.29
N ASN A 166 16.37 3.90 -18.79
CA ASN A 166 16.73 2.71 -19.55
C ASN A 166 15.88 2.56 -20.83
N ILE A 167 14.57 2.82 -20.78
CA ILE A 167 13.71 2.83 -21.95
C ILE A 167 14.17 3.89 -22.96
N MET A 168 14.53 5.10 -22.49
CA MET A 168 15.06 6.17 -23.37
C MET A 168 16.37 5.75 -24.04
N GLU A 169 17.28 5.12 -23.32
CA GLU A 169 18.53 4.61 -23.84
C GLU A 169 18.31 3.49 -24.87
N LEU A 170 17.47 2.50 -24.54
CA LEU A 170 17.07 1.44 -25.47
C LEU A 170 16.42 2.00 -26.73
N SER A 171 15.57 3.02 -26.61
CA SER A 171 14.95 3.70 -27.75
C SER A 171 15.99 4.38 -28.64
N SER A 172 17.08 4.93 -28.09
CA SER A 172 18.15 5.52 -28.90
C SER A 172 18.97 4.48 -29.66
N GLN A 173 19.13 3.26 -29.12
CA GLN A 173 19.82 2.16 -29.78
C GLN A 173 19.09 1.68 -31.05
N VAL A 174 17.79 1.91 -31.16
CA VAL A 174 16.98 1.58 -32.35
C VAL A 174 17.50 2.30 -33.60
N GLU A 175 18.02 3.52 -33.45
CA GLU A 175 18.51 4.34 -34.58
C GLU A 175 19.68 3.68 -35.31
N ALA A 176 20.51 2.91 -34.63
CA ALA A 176 21.66 2.22 -35.25
C ALA A 176 21.24 1.17 -36.27
N TYR A 177 20.05 0.58 -36.11
CA TYR A 177 19.56 -0.52 -36.97
C TYR A 177 18.61 -0.03 -38.08
N GLU A 178 18.28 1.24 -38.19
CA GLU A 178 17.35 1.75 -39.21
C GLU A 178 17.88 1.59 -40.63
N LYS A 179 19.15 1.90 -40.83
CA LYS A 179 19.77 1.74 -42.17
C LYS A 179 19.87 0.29 -42.58
N GLU A 180 20.36 -0.58 -41.72
CA GLU A 180 20.50 -2.00 -41.92
C GLU A 180 19.16 -2.66 -42.30
N ARG A 181 18.08 -2.20 -41.64
CA ARG A 181 16.71 -2.70 -41.92
C ARG A 181 16.25 -2.39 -43.35
N VAL A 182 16.52 -1.18 -43.85
CA VAL A 182 16.16 -0.78 -45.21
C VAL A 182 16.92 -1.60 -46.22
N GLU A 183 18.21 -1.83 -46.01
CA GLU A 183 19.05 -2.66 -46.86
C GLU A 183 18.59 -4.11 -46.88
N ALA A 184 18.29 -4.69 -45.72
CA ALA A 184 17.77 -6.06 -45.61
C ALA A 184 16.42 -6.25 -46.32
N ILE A 185 15.54 -5.24 -46.33
CA ILE A 185 14.29 -5.28 -47.08
C ILE A 185 14.57 -5.28 -48.58
N ARG A 186 15.49 -4.43 -49.04
CA ARG A 186 15.90 -4.33 -50.44
C ARG A 186 16.46 -5.67 -50.95
N GLU A 187 17.38 -6.24 -50.21
CA GLU A 187 17.97 -7.56 -50.52
C GLU A 187 16.91 -8.67 -50.60
N LYS A 188 15.99 -8.68 -49.63
CA LYS A 188 14.88 -9.65 -49.60
C LYS A 188 13.94 -9.54 -50.82
N ILE A 189 13.68 -8.32 -51.28
CA ILE A 189 12.86 -8.10 -52.48
C ILE A 189 13.62 -8.56 -53.71
N LEU A 190 14.89 -8.19 -53.84
CA LEU A 190 15.72 -8.59 -55.00
C LEU A 190 15.90 -10.10 -55.07
N SER A 191 16.18 -10.79 -53.98
CA SER A 191 16.30 -12.26 -53.97
C SER A 191 15.04 -12.96 -54.41
N ARG A 192 13.86 -12.42 -54.12
CA ARG A 192 12.60 -12.99 -54.63
C ARG A 192 12.39 -12.81 -56.12
N PHE A 193 12.87 -11.71 -56.70
CA PHE A 193 12.86 -11.55 -58.15
C PHE A 193 13.79 -12.56 -58.84
N GLU A 194 14.97 -12.81 -58.26
CA GLU A 194 15.89 -13.85 -58.76
C GLU A 194 15.26 -15.27 -58.72
N GLU A 195 14.60 -15.62 -57.62
CA GLU A 195 13.88 -16.88 -57.45
C GLU A 195 12.80 -17.06 -58.54
N LEU A 196 12.10 -15.99 -58.88
CA LEU A 196 11.03 -15.98 -59.89
C LEU A 196 11.57 -15.88 -61.32
N LYS A 197 12.89 -15.75 -61.53
CA LYS A 197 13.55 -15.51 -62.86
C LYS A 197 12.92 -14.34 -63.62
N ALA A 198 12.51 -13.29 -62.87
CA ALA A 198 11.88 -12.09 -63.40
C ALA A 198 12.86 -10.93 -63.31
N GLU A 199 12.98 -10.12 -64.37
CA GLU A 199 13.71 -8.85 -64.29
C GLU A 199 12.81 -7.80 -63.64
N PRO A 200 13.28 -7.13 -62.55
CA PRO A 200 12.50 -6.11 -61.91
C PRO A 200 12.42 -4.85 -62.76
N ASP A 201 11.22 -4.31 -62.94
CA ASP A 201 11.05 -2.96 -63.42
C ASP A 201 11.55 -1.99 -62.33
N GLN A 202 12.60 -1.25 -62.63
CA GLN A 202 13.29 -0.38 -61.70
C GLN A 202 12.35 0.66 -61.08
N SER A 203 11.48 1.29 -61.87
CA SER A 203 10.52 2.28 -61.39
C SER A 203 9.51 1.68 -60.40
N ARG A 204 9.06 0.48 -60.66
CA ARG A 204 8.11 -0.22 -59.80
C ARG A 204 8.76 -0.74 -58.54
N LEU A 205 10.02 -1.17 -58.61
CA LEU A 205 10.80 -1.54 -57.42
C LEU A 205 10.98 -0.34 -56.48
N GLU A 206 11.33 0.83 -57.03
CA GLU A 206 11.49 2.05 -56.24
C GLU A 206 10.18 2.50 -55.56
N GLN A 207 9.07 2.44 -56.26
CA GLN A 207 7.74 2.74 -55.69
C GLN A 207 7.36 1.78 -54.54
N GLU A 208 7.58 0.49 -54.74
CA GLU A 208 7.33 -0.52 -53.68
C GLU A 208 8.28 -0.30 -52.47
N MET A 209 9.54 0.03 -52.72
CA MET A 209 10.50 0.34 -51.66
C MET A 209 10.06 1.57 -50.81
N ILE A 210 9.59 2.66 -51.47
CA ILE A 210 9.06 3.83 -50.78
C ILE A 210 7.87 3.43 -49.89
N PHE A 211 6.92 2.65 -50.46
CA PHE A 211 5.77 2.18 -49.70
C PHE A 211 6.17 1.35 -48.46
N TYR A 212 7.15 0.45 -48.60
CA TYR A 212 7.64 -0.34 -47.46
C TYR A 212 8.38 0.52 -46.42
N ILE A 213 9.16 1.50 -46.84
CA ILE A 213 9.87 2.42 -45.96
C ILE A 213 8.86 3.24 -45.13
N GLU A 214 7.85 3.81 -45.77
CA GLU A 214 6.78 4.55 -45.11
C GLU A 214 5.97 3.67 -44.12
N LYS A 215 5.58 2.48 -44.56
CA LYS A 215 4.83 1.52 -43.74
C LYS A 215 5.60 1.06 -42.50
N LEU A 216 6.92 0.99 -42.56
CA LEU A 216 7.79 0.54 -41.50
C LEU A 216 8.47 1.69 -40.77
N ASP A 217 8.14 2.94 -41.11
CA ASP A 217 8.67 4.11 -40.38
C ASP A 217 8.23 4.07 -38.90
N ILE A 218 9.20 4.26 -38.02
CA ILE A 218 9.03 4.28 -36.56
C ILE A 218 9.48 5.59 -35.95
N ASN A 219 9.73 6.60 -36.75
CA ASN A 219 10.25 7.88 -36.26
C ASN A 219 9.24 8.61 -35.38
N GLU A 220 7.96 8.55 -35.74
CA GLU A 220 6.87 9.12 -34.94
C GLU A 220 6.80 8.46 -33.57
N GLU A 221 6.83 7.12 -33.51
CA GLU A 221 6.79 6.34 -32.26
C GLU A 221 8.00 6.66 -31.34
N LYS A 222 9.20 6.79 -31.93
CA LYS A 222 10.41 7.18 -31.17
C LYS A 222 10.27 8.57 -30.56
N VAL A 223 9.78 9.54 -31.32
CA VAL A 223 9.58 10.92 -30.83
C VAL A 223 8.54 10.94 -29.74
N ARG A 224 7.38 10.28 -29.94
CA ARG A 224 6.30 10.20 -28.94
C ARG A 224 6.77 9.47 -27.68
N LEU A 225 7.45 8.34 -27.81
CA LEU A 225 7.98 7.60 -26.66
C LEU A 225 8.92 8.49 -25.82
N ARG A 226 9.83 9.22 -26.49
CA ARG A 226 10.75 10.15 -25.83
C ARG A 226 10.01 11.27 -25.09
N LEU A 227 8.94 11.80 -25.68
CA LEU A 227 8.08 12.80 -25.05
C LEU A 227 7.35 12.24 -23.82
N HIS A 228 6.79 11.05 -23.94
CA HIS A 228 6.12 10.40 -22.81
C HIS A 228 7.08 10.06 -21.67
N CYS A 229 8.30 9.59 -21.97
CA CYS A 229 9.31 9.36 -20.95
C CYS A 229 9.70 10.66 -20.20
N ARG A 230 9.90 11.77 -20.92
CA ARG A 230 10.19 13.07 -20.30
C ARG A 230 9.02 13.56 -19.46
N TYR A 231 7.79 13.43 -19.98
CA TYR A 231 6.58 13.82 -19.26
C TYR A 231 6.39 12.97 -18.00
N PHE A 232 6.77 11.69 -18.04
CA PHE A 232 6.75 10.82 -16.87
C PHE A 232 7.71 11.33 -15.78
N LEU A 233 8.96 11.65 -16.17
CA LEU A 233 9.98 12.17 -15.25
C LEU A 233 9.57 13.55 -14.68
N ASP A 234 9.03 14.44 -15.50
CA ASP A 234 8.54 15.74 -15.05
C ASP A 234 7.34 15.60 -14.09
N THR A 235 6.43 14.68 -14.38
CA THR A 235 5.25 14.43 -13.54
C THR A 235 5.64 13.88 -12.17
N ILE A 236 6.59 12.94 -12.10
CA ILE A 236 7.02 12.36 -10.81
C ILE A 236 7.77 13.38 -9.94
N ASP A 237 8.45 14.34 -10.56
CA ASP A 237 9.23 15.37 -9.86
C ASP A 237 8.37 16.54 -9.36
N ASN A 238 7.31 16.91 -10.09
CA ASN A 238 6.64 18.20 -9.88
C ASN A 238 5.17 18.08 -9.44
N GLU A 239 4.54 16.91 -9.55
CA GLU A 239 3.11 16.79 -9.20
C GLU A 239 2.88 16.09 -7.85
N PRO A 240 1.98 16.62 -7.02
CA PRO A 240 1.56 15.93 -5.82
C PRO A 240 0.72 14.70 -6.20
N TYR A 241 0.98 13.58 -5.55
CA TYR A 241 0.23 12.33 -5.73
C TYR A 241 0.15 11.82 -7.18
N PRO A 242 1.30 11.68 -7.88
CA PRO A 242 1.34 11.48 -9.32
C PRO A 242 0.92 10.07 -9.76
N GLY A 243 0.79 9.09 -8.87
CA GLY A 243 0.69 7.66 -9.19
C GLY A 243 -0.34 7.31 -10.25
N LYS A 244 -1.56 7.87 -10.20
CA LYS A 244 -2.60 7.63 -11.21
C LYS A 244 -2.21 8.17 -12.59
N LYS A 245 -1.63 9.36 -12.63
CA LYS A 245 -1.20 10.01 -13.87
C LYS A 245 -0.01 9.29 -14.49
N LEU A 246 0.95 8.86 -13.67
CA LEU A 246 2.07 8.04 -14.09
C LEU A 246 1.61 6.73 -14.73
N GLY A 247 0.57 6.09 -14.18
CA GLY A 247 -0.05 4.91 -14.78
C GLY A 247 -0.59 5.16 -16.19
N PHE A 248 -1.25 6.29 -16.44
CA PHE A 248 -1.71 6.68 -17.77
C PHE A 248 -0.54 6.97 -18.73
N ILE A 249 0.49 7.68 -18.28
CA ILE A 249 1.66 7.95 -19.11
C ILE A 249 2.38 6.64 -19.48
N ALA A 250 2.55 5.72 -18.52
CA ALA A 250 3.12 4.40 -18.77
C ALA A 250 2.29 3.58 -19.79
N GLN A 251 0.97 3.78 -19.81
CA GLN A 251 0.10 3.14 -20.80
C GLN A 251 0.35 3.69 -22.22
N GLU A 252 0.51 5.03 -22.35
CA GLU A 252 0.88 5.64 -23.65
C GLU A 252 2.28 5.22 -24.10
N MET A 253 3.28 5.18 -23.19
CA MET A 253 4.58 4.60 -23.50
C MET A 253 4.46 3.20 -24.06
N GLY A 254 3.57 2.38 -23.48
CA GLY A 254 3.31 1.01 -23.95
C GLY A 254 2.73 0.95 -25.35
N ARG A 255 1.89 1.88 -25.74
CA ARG A 255 1.35 1.99 -27.09
C ARG A 255 2.47 2.23 -28.11
N GLU A 256 3.35 3.21 -27.83
CA GLU A 256 4.46 3.52 -28.72
C GLU A 256 5.47 2.36 -28.85
N ILE A 257 5.79 1.68 -27.74
CA ILE A 257 6.66 0.51 -27.74
C ILE A 257 6.02 -0.66 -28.54
N ASN A 258 4.71 -0.88 -28.40
CA ASN A 258 4.01 -1.92 -29.14
C ASN A 258 3.97 -1.64 -30.64
N THR A 259 3.70 -0.38 -31.03
CA THR A 259 3.70 0.03 -32.44
C THR A 259 5.09 -0.09 -33.04
N THR A 260 6.13 0.34 -32.32
CA THR A 260 7.53 0.12 -32.71
C THR A 260 7.80 -1.36 -32.93
N GLY A 261 7.36 -2.24 -32.04
CA GLY A 261 7.51 -3.69 -32.15
C GLY A 261 6.80 -4.30 -33.37
N SER A 262 5.60 -3.83 -33.68
CA SER A 262 4.84 -4.31 -34.83
C SER A 262 5.43 -3.88 -36.18
N LYS A 263 6.06 -2.72 -36.24
CA LYS A 263 6.77 -2.17 -37.39
C LYS A 263 8.23 -2.66 -37.50
N ALA A 264 8.81 -3.17 -36.39
CA ALA A 264 10.20 -3.65 -36.32
C ALA A 264 10.33 -5.03 -36.99
N ASN A 265 10.66 -5.06 -38.28
CA ASN A 265 10.92 -6.31 -39.04
C ASN A 265 12.43 -6.64 -39.05
N HIS A 266 13.05 -6.61 -37.86
CA HIS A 266 14.47 -6.87 -37.66
C HIS A 266 14.72 -7.53 -36.29
N THR A 267 15.52 -8.61 -36.25
CA THR A 267 15.69 -9.44 -35.05
C THR A 267 16.25 -8.66 -33.86
N GLU A 268 17.26 -7.84 -34.07
CA GLU A 268 17.87 -7.05 -32.97
C GLU A 268 16.93 -5.95 -32.46
N LEU A 269 16.17 -5.31 -33.33
CA LEU A 269 15.11 -4.39 -32.93
C LEU A 269 14.04 -5.07 -32.08
N GLN A 270 13.62 -6.28 -32.43
CA GLN A 270 12.66 -7.05 -31.63
C GLN A 270 13.21 -7.35 -30.22
N LYS A 271 14.50 -7.67 -30.09
CA LYS A 271 15.14 -7.85 -28.78
C LYS A 271 15.14 -6.57 -27.94
N ILE A 272 15.39 -5.41 -28.58
CA ILE A 272 15.33 -4.11 -27.88
C ILE A 272 13.89 -3.83 -27.43
N VAL A 273 12.89 -4.05 -28.27
CA VAL A 273 11.47 -3.88 -27.93
C VAL A 273 11.07 -4.76 -26.76
N VAL A 274 11.53 -6.02 -26.72
CA VAL A 274 11.25 -6.91 -25.58
C VAL A 274 11.85 -6.37 -24.28
N LYS A 275 13.09 -5.84 -24.32
CA LYS A 275 13.71 -5.22 -23.14
C LYS A 275 12.93 -3.98 -22.69
N MET A 276 12.50 -3.11 -23.63
CA MET A 276 11.67 -1.95 -23.29
C MET A 276 10.33 -2.36 -22.67
N LYS A 277 9.70 -3.43 -23.15
CA LYS A 277 8.45 -3.96 -22.56
C LYS A 277 8.67 -4.48 -21.15
N ASP A 278 9.76 -5.19 -20.89
CA ASP A 278 10.09 -5.70 -19.57
C ASP A 278 10.30 -4.56 -18.56
N GLU A 279 11.06 -3.52 -18.92
CA GLU A 279 11.22 -2.34 -18.08
C GLU A 279 9.87 -1.61 -17.84
N LEU A 280 9.03 -1.52 -18.88
CA LEU A 280 7.72 -0.87 -18.77
C LEU A 280 6.75 -1.61 -17.85
N GLU A 281 6.71 -2.94 -17.89
CA GLU A 281 5.86 -3.72 -16.98
C GLU A 281 6.28 -3.50 -15.52
N LYS A 282 7.58 -3.46 -15.22
CA LYS A 282 8.10 -3.12 -13.89
C LYS A 282 7.67 -1.70 -13.46
N ILE A 283 7.70 -0.72 -14.38
CA ILE A 283 7.21 0.64 -14.11
C ILE A 283 5.72 0.63 -13.77
N LYS A 284 4.89 -0.09 -14.53
CA LYS A 284 3.45 -0.16 -14.30
C LYS A 284 3.11 -0.77 -12.94
N GLU A 285 3.78 -1.86 -12.56
CA GLU A 285 3.61 -2.50 -11.26
C GLU A 285 3.95 -1.53 -10.12
N GLN A 286 5.08 -0.84 -10.23
CA GLN A 286 5.52 0.10 -9.19
C GLN A 286 4.69 1.39 -9.14
N SER A 287 4.18 1.87 -10.28
CA SER A 287 3.32 3.06 -10.34
C SER A 287 2.04 2.93 -9.49
N LEU A 288 1.56 1.71 -9.26
CA LEU A 288 0.44 1.43 -8.36
C LEU A 288 0.79 1.70 -6.88
N ASN A 289 2.07 1.69 -6.54
CA ASN A 289 2.58 1.88 -5.18
C ASN A 289 3.01 3.34 -4.91
N ILE A 290 3.11 4.18 -5.93
CA ILE A 290 3.44 5.61 -5.79
C ILE A 290 2.19 6.36 -5.34
N LEU A 291 2.32 7.17 -4.28
CA LEU A 291 1.27 8.05 -3.76
C LEU A 291 1.07 9.24 -4.66
#